data_bc26c8c5a48aef8c8ae9754462812be1
#
_entry.id   bc26c8c5a48aef8c8ae9754462812be1
#
_cell.length_a   1.000
_cell.length_b   1.000
_cell.length_c   1.000
_cell.angle_alpha   90.00
_cell.angle_beta   90.00
_cell.angle_gamma   90.00
#
_symmetry.space_group_name_H-M   'P 1'
#
loop_
_entity.id
_entity.type
_entity.pdbx_description
1 polymer ?
#
loop_
_entity_poly.entity_id
_entity_poly.type
_entity_poly.pdbx_seq_one_letter_code
_entity_poly.pdbx_strand_id
1 'polypeptide(L)' 'MPLSPTIAMLLTLALLTAVLLALLAAVGAGLLTRMDGASTPTALLRAGVAFGSTLTLITAVLAVGISVLR' A
#
# COMPACT_ATOMS: atom_id res chain seq x y z
N MET A 1 -19.40 -17.23 1.84
CA MET A 1 -18.82 -18.05 0.75
C MET A 1 -17.47 -18.57 1.19
N PRO A 2 -17.28 -19.88 1.20
CA PRO A 2 -15.98 -20.41 1.61
C PRO A 2 -14.91 -20.09 0.56
N LEU A 3 -13.75 -19.68 1.04
CA LEU A 3 -12.61 -19.41 0.16
C LEU A 3 -11.93 -20.74 -0.20
N SER A 4 -11.70 -20.94 -1.48
CA SER A 4 -10.89 -22.09 -1.90
C SER A 4 -9.44 -21.86 -1.49
N PRO A 5 -8.63 -22.91 -1.31
CA PRO A 5 -7.21 -22.72 -1.00
C PRO A 5 -6.47 -21.87 -2.04
N THR A 6 -6.84 -22.01 -3.31
CA THR A 6 -6.22 -21.22 -4.38
C THR A 6 -6.53 -19.73 -4.22
N ILE A 7 -7.79 -19.38 -3.93
CA ILE A 7 -8.19 -17.99 -3.72
C ILE A 7 -7.49 -17.43 -2.48
N ALA A 8 -7.39 -18.21 -1.40
CA ALA A 8 -6.72 -17.79 -0.19
C ALA A 8 -5.24 -17.48 -0.46
N MET A 9 -4.55 -18.32 -1.24
CA MET A 9 -3.16 -18.09 -1.60
C MET A 9 -3.00 -16.83 -2.44
N LEU A 10 -3.88 -16.61 -3.41
CA LEU A 10 -3.83 -15.43 -4.26
C LEU A 10 -4.07 -14.16 -3.46
N LEU A 11 -5.01 -14.17 -2.52
CA LEU A 11 -5.28 -13.02 -1.66
C LEU A 11 -4.09 -12.72 -0.76
N THR A 12 -3.46 -13.75 -0.19
CA THR A 12 -2.29 -13.57 0.66
C THR A 12 -1.13 -12.95 -0.13
N LEU A 13 -0.87 -13.45 -1.33
CA LEU A 13 0.17 -12.90 -2.19
C LEU A 13 -0.13 -11.45 -2.58
N ALA A 14 -1.38 -11.15 -2.89
CA ALA A 14 -1.79 -9.79 -3.24
C ALA A 14 -1.57 -8.84 -2.06
N LEU A 15 -1.93 -9.26 -0.85
CA LEU A 15 -1.73 -8.45 0.35
C LEU A 15 -0.25 -8.20 0.63
N LEU A 16 0.58 -9.24 0.52
CA LEU A 16 2.02 -9.09 0.71
C LEU A 16 2.62 -8.13 -0.29
N THR A 17 2.23 -8.26 -1.55
CA THR A 17 2.70 -7.36 -2.61
C THR A 17 2.28 -5.92 -2.33
N ALA A 18 1.03 -5.73 -1.92
CA ALA A 18 0.50 -4.41 -1.61
C ALA A 18 1.27 -3.74 -0.47
N VAL A 19 1.55 -4.50 0.60
CA VAL A 19 2.31 -3.98 1.74
C VAL A 19 3.73 -3.62 1.33
N LEU A 20 4.38 -4.47 0.52
CA LEU A 20 5.74 -4.19 0.05
C LEU A 20 5.79 -2.93 -0.81
N LEU A 21 4.82 -2.76 -1.71
CA LEU A 21 4.75 -1.56 -2.55
C LEU A 21 4.50 -0.31 -1.71
N ALA A 22 3.63 -0.43 -0.70
CA ALA A 22 3.35 0.68 0.20
C ALA A 22 4.58 1.07 1.01
N LEU A 23 5.35 0.08 1.47
CA LEU A 23 6.60 0.33 2.20
C LEU A 23 7.62 1.03 1.30
N LEU A 24 7.76 0.58 0.05
CA LEU A 24 8.66 1.22 -0.91
C LEU A 24 8.25 2.67 -1.14
N ALA A 25 6.96 2.93 -1.31
CA ALA A 25 6.47 4.29 -1.49
C ALA A 25 6.75 5.15 -0.26
N ALA A 26 6.57 4.60 0.94
CA ALA A 26 6.82 5.31 2.18
C ALA A 26 8.31 5.66 2.33
N VAL A 27 9.20 4.71 2.05
CA VAL A 27 10.64 4.94 2.12
C VAL A 27 11.05 5.98 1.11
N GLY A 28 10.56 5.88 -0.12
CA GLY A 28 10.86 6.85 -1.17
C GLY A 28 10.40 8.25 -0.80
N ALA A 29 9.19 8.39 -0.30
CA ALA A 29 8.66 9.69 0.13
C ALA A 29 9.47 10.28 1.28
N GLY A 30 9.84 9.44 2.25
CA GLY A 30 10.65 9.88 3.39
C GLY A 30 12.03 10.35 2.97
N LEU A 31 12.68 9.59 2.09
CA LEU A 31 14.01 9.96 1.58
C LEU A 31 13.96 11.26 0.79
N LEU A 32 12.99 11.41 -0.10
CA LEU A 32 12.85 12.63 -0.89
C LEU A 32 12.61 13.84 0.01
N THR A 33 11.78 13.70 1.03
CA THR A 33 11.50 14.77 1.97
C THR A 33 12.77 15.17 2.74
N ARG A 34 13.56 14.20 3.17
CA ARG A 34 14.82 14.48 3.87
C ARG A 34 15.86 15.14 2.96
N MET A 35 15.91 14.75 1.70
CA MET A 35 16.79 15.36 0.73
C MET A 35 16.48 16.84 0.50
N ASP A 36 15.21 17.21 0.67
CA ASP A 36 14.77 18.61 0.58
C ASP A 36 15.08 19.40 1.86
N GLY A 37 15.74 18.79 2.83
CA GLY A 37 16.12 19.45 4.07
C GLY A 37 15.06 19.42 5.16
N ALA A 38 14.00 18.62 5.00
CA ALA A 38 12.96 18.51 6.00
C ALA A 38 13.47 17.76 7.24
N SER A 39 12.85 18.05 8.39
CA SER A 39 13.18 17.37 9.65
C SER A 39 12.73 15.92 9.61
N THR A 40 13.31 15.10 10.48
CA THR A 40 12.91 13.69 10.60
C THR A 40 11.43 13.52 10.91
N PRO A 41 10.81 14.28 11.84
CA PRO A 41 9.36 14.16 12.05
C PRO A 41 8.53 14.44 10.81
N THR A 42 8.92 15.44 10.01
CA THR A 42 8.21 15.76 8.77
C THR A 42 8.36 14.63 7.76
N ALA A 43 9.56 14.05 7.66
CA ALA A 43 9.80 12.92 6.78
C ALA A 43 8.95 11.71 7.16
N LEU A 44 8.81 11.43 8.46
CA LEU A 44 7.98 10.34 8.95
C LEU A 44 6.50 10.58 8.64
N LEU A 45 6.02 11.81 8.80
CA LEU A 45 4.65 12.16 8.44
C LEU A 45 4.39 11.93 6.95
N ARG A 46 5.30 12.39 6.10
CA ARG A 46 5.19 12.21 4.65
C ARG A 46 5.20 10.74 4.28
N ALA A 47 6.08 9.95 4.91
CA ALA A 47 6.14 8.51 4.70
C ALA A 47 4.82 7.85 5.10
N GLY A 48 4.24 8.24 6.24
CA GLY A 48 2.96 7.70 6.69
C GLY A 48 1.82 8.04 5.74
N VAL A 49 1.78 9.27 5.23
CA VAL A 49 0.77 9.67 4.24
C VAL A 49 0.93 8.87 2.95
N ALA A 50 2.16 8.70 2.47
CA ALA A 50 2.41 7.92 1.26
C ALA A 50 1.99 6.46 1.43
N PHE A 51 2.30 5.87 2.58
CA PHE A 51 1.91 4.50 2.90
C PHE A 51 0.38 4.36 2.92
N GLY A 52 -0.30 5.24 3.65
CA GLY A 52 -1.76 5.23 3.76
C GLY A 52 -2.45 5.47 2.42
N SER A 53 -1.95 6.42 1.62
CA SER A 53 -2.50 6.72 0.30
C SER A 53 -2.35 5.53 -0.63
N THR A 54 -1.19 4.88 -0.63
CA THR A 54 -0.93 3.71 -1.47
C THR A 54 -1.88 2.56 -1.09
N LEU A 55 -2.03 2.29 0.20
CA LEU A 55 -2.95 1.26 0.68
C LEU A 55 -4.39 1.58 0.31
N THR A 56 -4.80 2.83 0.43
CA THR A 56 -6.16 3.27 0.07
C THR A 56 -6.42 3.05 -1.41
N LEU A 57 -5.47 3.42 -2.26
CA LEU A 57 -5.60 3.22 -3.71
C LEU A 57 -5.69 1.74 -4.06
N ILE A 58 -4.85 0.91 -3.47
CA ILE A 58 -4.86 -0.53 -3.71
C ILE A 58 -6.21 -1.12 -3.27
N THR A 59 -6.68 -0.72 -2.10
CA THR A 59 -7.97 -1.18 -1.58
C THR A 59 -9.11 -0.77 -2.50
N ALA A 60 -9.10 0.46 -2.99
CA ALA A 60 -10.12 0.96 -3.91
C ALA A 60 -10.13 0.15 -5.22
N VAL A 61 -8.95 -0.11 -5.78
CA VAL A 61 -8.83 -0.90 -7.01
C VAL A 61 -9.35 -2.32 -6.79
N LEU A 62 -9.01 -2.93 -5.66
CA LEU A 62 -9.48 -4.27 -5.32
C LEU A 62 -11.01 -4.29 -5.15
N ALA A 63 -11.56 -3.28 -4.49
CA ALA A 63 -13.01 -3.19 -4.30
C ALA A 63 -13.75 -3.08 -5.63
N VAL A 64 -13.25 -2.27 -6.55
CA VAL A 64 -13.82 -2.12 -7.89
C VAL A 64 -13.69 -3.44 -8.66
N GLY A 65 -12.54 -4.09 -8.60
CA GLY A 65 -12.31 -5.36 -9.26
C GLY A 65 -13.28 -6.44 -8.78
N ILE A 66 -13.49 -6.53 -7.48
CA ILE A 66 -14.43 -7.49 -6.89
C ILE A 66 -15.85 -7.17 -7.33
N SER A 67 -16.23 -5.89 -7.35
CA SER A 67 -17.56 -5.48 -7.80
C SER A 67 -17.84 -5.87 -9.24
N VAL A 68 -16.83 -5.73 -10.10
CA VAL A 68 -16.98 -6.10 -11.51
C VAL A 68 -17.12 -7.60 -11.69
N LEU A 69 -16.43 -8.39 -10.85
CA LEU A 69 -16.47 -9.85 -10.93
C LEU A 69 -17.69 -10.48 -10.27
N ARG A 70 -18.48 -9.72 -9.55
CA ARG A 70 -19.70 -10.24 -8.90
C ARG A 70 -20.82 -10.52 -9.86
#